data_1d85dad536234974b583e6fffdc6a843
#
_entry.id   1d85dad536234974b583e6fffdc6a843
#
_cell.length_a   1.000
_cell.length_b   1.000
_cell.length_c   1.000
_cell.angle_alpha   90.00
_cell.angle_beta   90.00
_cell.angle_gamma   90.00
#
_symmetry.space_group_name_H-M   'P 1'
#
loop_
_entity.id
_entity.type
_entity.pdbx_description
1 polymer ?
#
loop_
_entity_poly.entity_id
_entity_poly.type
_entity_poly.pdbx_seq_one_letter_code
_entity_poly.pdbx_strand_id
1 'polypeptide(L)'
;MRKIESAQELDNLLKEDKAIMLDFYADTCPPCQALMPTIEKLAEEYKGKIDIQKVDVHKFPKLRTKYGIGSIPTLLFIKESEIVDKTVGVIAESALKEKLDNLLHA
;
A
#
# COMPACT_ATOMS: atom_id res chain seq x y z
N MET A 1 -8.06 -4.23 -7.43
CA MET A 1 -7.32 -3.16 -6.71
C MET A 1 -7.67 -1.82 -7.32
N ARG A 2 -7.96 -0.84 -6.49
CA ARG A 2 -8.27 0.52 -6.94
C ARG A 2 -7.12 1.46 -6.68
N LYS A 3 -7.07 2.56 -7.44
CA LYS A 3 -6.21 3.70 -7.10
C LYS A 3 -6.98 4.62 -6.16
N ILE A 4 -6.29 5.21 -5.20
CA ILE A 4 -6.84 6.31 -4.41
C ILE A 4 -7.03 7.50 -5.35
N GLU A 5 -8.26 8.03 -5.38
CA GLU A 5 -8.64 9.11 -6.29
C GLU A 5 -8.62 10.49 -5.61
N SER A 6 -8.59 10.52 -4.27
CA SER A 6 -8.57 11.77 -3.51
C SER A 6 -8.00 11.54 -2.11
N ALA A 7 -7.51 12.62 -1.49
CA ALA A 7 -7.06 12.58 -0.10
C ALA A 7 -8.21 12.19 0.85
N GLN A 8 -9.43 12.66 0.55
CA GLN A 8 -10.60 12.33 1.36
C GLN A 8 -10.94 10.84 1.31
N GLU A 9 -10.80 10.22 0.14
CA GLU A 9 -10.99 8.78 0.00
C GLU A 9 -10.04 8.00 0.90
N LEU A 10 -8.76 8.41 0.93
CA LEU A 10 -7.77 7.78 1.80
C LEU A 10 -8.11 7.99 3.28
N ASP A 11 -8.49 9.21 3.67
CA ASP A 11 -8.89 9.49 5.05
C ASP A 11 -10.08 8.62 5.46
N ASN A 12 -11.06 8.45 4.59
CA ASN A 12 -12.22 7.61 4.85
C ASN A 12 -11.83 6.14 5.00
N LEU A 13 -10.93 5.67 4.12
CA LEU A 13 -10.43 4.29 4.17
C LEU A 13 -9.73 4.00 5.49
N LEU A 14 -8.92 4.93 5.97
CA LEU A 14 -8.17 4.78 7.21
C LEU A 14 -9.03 4.80 8.47
N LYS A 15 -10.26 5.30 8.38
CA LYS A 15 -11.21 5.27 9.49
C LYS A 15 -11.89 3.93 9.63
N GLU A 16 -11.81 3.07 8.62
CA GLU A 16 -12.40 1.74 8.68
C GLU A 16 -11.49 0.82 9.50
N ASP A 17 -12.12 0.02 10.36
CA ASP A 17 -11.40 -0.91 11.22
C ASP A 17 -11.11 -2.20 10.44
N LYS A 18 -10.05 -2.15 9.61
CA LYS A 18 -9.65 -3.31 8.80
C LYS A 18 -8.16 -3.26 8.48
N ALA A 19 -7.64 -4.37 7.96
CA ALA A 19 -6.27 -4.45 7.49
C ALA A 19 -6.16 -3.83 6.10
N ILE A 20 -5.16 -2.95 5.92
CA ILE A 20 -4.94 -2.20 4.69
C ILE A 20 -3.46 -2.24 4.33
N MET A 21 -3.16 -2.39 3.03
CA MET A 21 -1.82 -2.13 2.51
C MET A 21 -1.91 -1.04 1.46
N LEU A 22 -1.07 -0.01 1.57
CA LEU A 22 -0.99 1.09 0.61
C LEU A 22 0.33 1.01 -0.13
N ASP A 23 0.28 1.01 -1.46
CA ASP A 23 1.44 1.05 -2.35
C ASP A 23 1.60 2.48 -2.87
N PHE A 24 2.60 3.20 -2.34
CA PHE A 24 2.96 4.53 -2.81
C PHE A 24 3.92 4.39 -3.99
N TYR A 25 3.52 4.84 -5.16
CA TYR A 25 4.19 4.60 -6.43
C TYR A 25 4.16 5.83 -7.34
N ALA A 26 4.86 5.74 -8.46
CA ALA A 26 4.72 6.66 -9.58
C ALA A 26 4.79 5.87 -10.89
N ASP A 27 4.11 6.34 -11.92
CA ASP A 27 4.09 5.65 -13.22
C ASP A 27 5.48 5.62 -13.87
N THR A 28 6.32 6.62 -13.59
CA THR A 28 7.66 6.74 -14.15
C THR A 28 8.74 6.07 -13.30
N CYS A 29 8.36 5.24 -12.36
CA CYS A 29 9.27 4.59 -11.41
C CYS A 29 9.47 3.12 -11.82
N PRO A 30 10.62 2.74 -12.41
CA PRO A 30 10.85 1.35 -12.84
C PRO A 30 10.70 0.31 -11.72
N PRO A 31 11.25 0.51 -10.50
CA PRO A 31 11.02 -0.46 -9.42
C PRO A 31 9.54 -0.59 -9.05
N CYS A 32 8.77 0.51 -9.11
CA CYS A 32 7.34 0.47 -8.85
C CYS A 32 6.62 -0.37 -9.89
N GLN A 33 6.99 -0.21 -11.17
CA GLN A 33 6.43 -0.98 -12.27
C GLN A 33 6.78 -2.46 -12.14
N ALA A 34 8.01 -2.77 -11.73
CA ALA A 34 8.45 -4.15 -11.54
C ALA A 34 7.65 -4.85 -10.42
N LEU A 35 7.28 -4.12 -9.38
CA LEU A 35 6.54 -4.67 -8.25
C LEU A 35 5.04 -4.79 -8.53
N MET A 36 4.49 -3.99 -9.44
CA MET A 36 3.05 -3.87 -9.64
C MET A 36 2.34 -5.20 -9.94
N PRO A 37 2.86 -6.09 -10.81
CA PRO A 37 2.19 -7.38 -11.04
C PRO A 37 2.03 -8.21 -9.77
N THR A 38 3.01 -8.19 -8.87
CA THR A 38 2.94 -8.86 -7.57
C THR A 38 1.87 -8.23 -6.70
N ILE A 39 1.81 -6.90 -6.65
CA ILE A 39 0.80 -6.18 -5.88
C ILE A 39 -0.60 -6.51 -6.38
N GLU A 40 -0.82 -6.50 -7.69
CA GLU A 40 -2.12 -6.81 -8.28
C GLU A 40 -2.54 -8.26 -7.99
N LYS A 41 -1.62 -9.19 -8.10
CA LYS A 41 -1.86 -10.60 -7.79
C LYS A 41 -2.29 -10.77 -6.33
N LEU A 42 -1.56 -10.15 -5.41
CA LEU A 42 -1.86 -10.26 -3.98
C LEU A 42 -3.15 -9.51 -3.61
N ALA A 43 -3.45 -8.40 -4.28
CA ALA A 43 -4.71 -7.70 -4.08
C ALA A 43 -5.91 -8.61 -4.37
N GLU A 44 -5.82 -9.43 -5.42
CA GLU A 44 -6.86 -10.39 -5.75
C GLU A 44 -6.88 -11.55 -4.77
N GLU A 45 -5.72 -12.07 -4.41
CA GLU A 45 -5.59 -13.21 -3.50
C GLU A 45 -6.10 -12.89 -2.09
N TYR A 46 -5.89 -11.66 -1.61
CA TYR A 46 -6.29 -11.22 -0.26
C TYR A 46 -7.62 -10.46 -0.25
N LYS A 47 -8.34 -10.44 -1.36
CA LYS A 47 -9.63 -9.76 -1.46
C LYS A 47 -10.58 -10.22 -0.35
N GLY A 48 -11.20 -9.24 0.31
CA GLY A 48 -12.09 -9.52 1.44
C GLY A 48 -11.38 -9.67 2.78
N LYS A 49 -10.05 -9.79 2.79
CA LYS A 49 -9.25 -9.91 4.01
C LYS A 49 -8.39 -8.68 4.26
N ILE A 50 -7.71 -8.21 3.22
CA ILE A 50 -6.86 -7.01 3.28
C ILE A 50 -7.25 -6.13 2.11
N ASP A 51 -7.50 -4.85 2.38
CA ASP A 51 -7.77 -3.87 1.34
C ASP A 51 -6.42 -3.35 0.82
N ILE A 52 -6.08 -3.70 -0.42
CA ILE A 52 -4.83 -3.27 -1.05
C ILE A 52 -5.16 -2.19 -2.07
N GLN A 53 -4.61 -1.00 -1.85
CA GLN A 53 -4.84 0.17 -2.70
C GLN A 53 -3.51 0.78 -3.10
N LYS A 54 -3.50 1.60 -4.15
CA LYS A 54 -2.29 2.31 -4.58
C LYS A 54 -2.51 3.81 -4.61
N VAL A 55 -1.44 4.55 -4.28
CA VAL A 55 -1.43 6.01 -4.21
C VAL A 55 -0.33 6.54 -5.12
N ASP A 56 -0.69 7.34 -6.10
CA ASP A 56 0.25 7.99 -7.01
C ASP A 56 0.85 9.22 -6.33
N VAL A 57 2.15 9.18 -6.02
CA VAL A 57 2.80 10.27 -5.30
C VAL A 57 2.99 11.53 -6.13
N HIS A 58 2.98 11.42 -7.47
CA HIS A 58 3.06 12.58 -8.34
C HIS A 58 1.70 13.28 -8.43
N LYS A 59 0.62 12.52 -8.38
CA LYS A 59 -0.73 13.08 -8.36
C LYS A 59 -1.07 13.66 -6.99
N PHE A 60 -0.56 13.06 -5.92
CA PHE A 60 -0.86 13.46 -4.54
C PHE A 60 0.42 13.76 -3.75
N PRO A 61 1.17 14.82 -4.14
CA PRO A 61 2.43 15.14 -3.45
C PRO A 61 2.25 15.48 -1.98
N LYS A 62 1.09 16.00 -1.59
CA LYS A 62 0.81 16.29 -0.18
C LYS A 62 0.64 15.01 0.65
N LEU A 63 0.09 13.95 0.05
CA LEU A 63 0.00 12.65 0.72
C LEU A 63 1.38 12.05 0.89
N ARG A 64 2.25 12.21 -0.12
CA ARG A 64 3.63 11.78 -0.02
C ARG A 64 4.31 12.40 1.20
N THR A 65 4.17 13.71 1.36
CA THR A 65 4.74 14.45 2.49
C THR A 65 4.11 14.03 3.81
N LYS A 66 2.78 13.93 3.85
CA LYS A 66 2.02 13.58 5.06
C LYS A 66 2.48 12.23 5.64
N TYR A 67 2.72 11.25 4.78
CA TYR A 67 3.12 9.91 5.23
C TYR A 67 4.63 9.70 5.23
N GLY A 68 5.42 10.74 4.97
CA GLY A 68 6.87 10.67 5.03
C GLY A 68 7.47 9.74 3.98
N ILE A 69 6.87 9.69 2.78
CA ILE A 69 7.32 8.79 1.72
C ILE A 69 8.52 9.41 1.00
N GLY A 70 9.71 8.88 1.25
CA GLY A 70 10.93 9.28 0.56
C GLY A 70 11.11 8.52 -0.75
N SER A 71 11.71 7.35 -0.67
CA SER A 71 11.90 6.48 -1.84
C SER A 71 10.61 5.74 -2.17
N ILE A 72 10.42 5.42 -3.45
CA ILE A 72 9.30 4.63 -3.93
C ILE A 72 9.82 3.40 -4.69
N PRO A 73 9.09 2.27 -4.69
CA PRO A 73 7.83 2.07 -4.00
C PRO A 73 8.00 2.00 -2.48
N THR A 74 7.02 2.47 -1.75
CA THR A 74 6.91 2.27 -0.31
C THR A 74 5.57 1.64 -0.03
N LEU A 75 5.57 0.54 0.73
CA LEU A 75 4.35 -0.14 1.17
C LEU A 75 4.13 0.16 2.64
N LEU A 76 2.94 0.65 2.97
CA LEU A 76 2.53 0.84 4.36
C LEU A 76 1.49 -0.21 4.72
N PHE A 77 1.66 -0.84 5.87
CA PHE A 77 0.75 -1.85 6.40
C PHE A 77 0.01 -1.25 7.58
N ILE A 78 -1.30 -1.22 7.51
CA ILE A 78 -2.15 -0.47 8.43
C ILE A 78 -3.18 -1.41 9.03
N LYS A 79 -3.36 -1.32 10.33
CA LYS A 79 -4.42 -2.04 11.06
C LYS A 79 -4.94 -1.16 12.19
N GLU A 80 -6.27 -1.15 12.34
CA GLU A 80 -6.94 -0.32 13.36
C GLU A 80 -6.49 1.15 13.26
N SER A 81 -6.42 1.66 12.02
CA SER A 81 -6.06 3.04 11.70
C SER A 81 -4.59 3.41 12.04
N GLU A 82 -3.76 2.43 12.37
CA GLU A 82 -2.36 2.65 12.70
C GLU A 82 -1.43 1.98 11.71
N ILE A 83 -0.31 2.65 11.37
CA ILE A 83 0.74 2.06 10.54
C ILE A 83 1.54 1.12 11.44
N VAL A 84 1.48 -0.18 11.13
CA VAL A 84 2.13 -1.22 11.95
C VAL A 84 3.39 -1.78 11.29
N ASP A 85 3.60 -1.56 10.00
CA ASP A 85 4.79 -2.02 9.28
C ASP A 85 5.00 -1.18 8.02
N LYS A 86 6.20 -1.26 7.46
CA LYS A 86 6.59 -0.48 6.27
C LYS A 86 7.70 -1.23 5.52
N THR A 87 7.63 -1.21 4.18
CA THR A 87 8.74 -1.66 3.33
C THR A 87 9.07 -0.59 2.31
N VAL A 88 10.34 -0.53 1.89
CA VAL A 88 10.81 0.41 0.87
C VAL A 88 11.56 -0.38 -0.19
N GLY A 89 11.23 -0.12 -1.47
CA GLY A 89 11.83 -0.81 -2.60
C GLY A 89 11.11 -2.08 -3.00
N VAL A 90 11.68 -2.82 -3.94
CA VAL A 90 11.12 -4.08 -4.41
C VAL A 90 11.29 -5.14 -3.34
N ILE A 91 10.24 -5.92 -3.13
CA ILE A 91 10.21 -7.01 -2.16
C ILE A 91 9.78 -8.29 -2.86
N ALA A 92 10.37 -9.43 -2.49
CA ALA A 92 9.99 -10.73 -3.05
C ALA A 92 8.56 -11.07 -2.66
N GLU A 93 7.83 -11.73 -3.55
CA GLU A 93 6.43 -12.09 -3.31
C GLU A 93 6.24 -12.88 -2.02
N SER A 94 7.11 -13.87 -1.75
CA SER A 94 7.01 -14.69 -0.54
C SER A 94 7.17 -13.88 0.73
N ALA A 95 8.10 -12.92 0.75
CA ALA A 95 8.30 -12.03 1.88
C ALA A 95 7.11 -11.09 2.08
N LEU A 96 6.53 -10.61 0.98
CA LEU A 96 5.35 -9.75 1.06
C LEU A 96 4.13 -10.52 1.57
N LYS A 97 3.92 -11.77 1.12
CA LYS A 97 2.85 -12.63 1.63
C LYS A 97 2.99 -12.85 3.13
N GLU A 98 4.20 -13.09 3.60
CA GLU A 98 4.45 -13.25 5.04
C GLU A 98 4.03 -12.00 5.82
N LYS A 99 4.35 -10.82 5.32
CA LYS A 99 3.95 -9.56 5.95
C LYS A 99 2.43 -9.38 5.95
N LEU A 100 1.76 -9.74 4.86
CA LEU A 100 0.30 -9.67 4.76
C LEU A 100 -0.36 -10.65 5.73
N ASP A 101 0.16 -11.86 5.84
CA ASP A 101 -0.35 -12.87 6.76
C ASP A 101 -0.14 -12.41 8.21
N ASN A 102 1.01 -11.82 8.52
CA ASN A 102 1.27 -11.25 9.85
C ASN A 102 0.31 -10.08 10.15
N LEU A 103 -0.02 -9.28 9.16
CA LEU A 103 -0.96 -8.17 9.33
C LEU A 103 -2.34 -8.69 9.76
N LEU A 104 -2.79 -9.81 9.19
CA LEU A 104 -4.08 -10.40 9.55
C LEU A 104 -4.12 -10.91 11.00
N HIS A 105 -2.97 -11.24 11.56
CA HIS A 105 -2.86 -11.79 12.92
C HIS A 105 -2.30 -10.78 13.93
N ALA A 106 -2.13 -9.54 13.50
CA ALA A 106 -1.63 -8.47 14.37
C ALA A 106 -2.65 -8.05 15.43
#